data_5d29c81e88d3be083bf2fe9e7e4f56e9
#
_entry.id   5d29c81e88d3be083bf2fe9e7e4f56e9
#
_cell.length_a   1.000
_cell.length_b   1.000
_cell.length_c   1.000
_cell.angle_alpha   90.00
_cell.angle_beta   90.00
_cell.angle_gamma   90.00
#
_symmetry.space_group_name_H-M   'P 1'
#
loop_
_entity.id
_entity.type
_entity.pdbx_description
1 polymer ?
#
loop_
_entity_poly.entity_id
_entity_poly.type
_entity_poly.pdbx_seq_one_letter_code
_entity_poly.pdbx_strand_id
1 'polypeptide(L)'
;MKNKILKVHPQDNVIVALTNLVAGETVQLGTETYVVLENVSAKHKFATQDLQIGDEVTMYGVLVGKAQTPIFRGGLISTANLKHAAGTYQLGEQRSNWPAPQVNGFRERTFQGYHRADGKVGTANYWIVIPLVFCENRNLDVLREALVDDLGYGRKHSYQRQTRELVSLLRAGKSVEDILQADLD
;
A
#
# COMPACT_ATOMS: atom_id res chain seq x y z
N MET A 1 -1.30 4.48 -27.13
CA MET A 1 -0.84 3.10 -26.81
C MET A 1 -0.49 3.04 -25.33
N LYS A 2 -0.87 1.97 -24.61
CA LYS A 2 -0.42 1.80 -23.22
C LYS A 2 1.08 1.45 -23.24
N ASN A 3 1.88 2.14 -22.43
CA ASN A 3 3.30 1.82 -22.28
C ASN A 3 3.45 0.39 -21.74
N LYS A 4 4.24 -0.44 -22.43
CA LYS A 4 4.53 -1.82 -22.02
C LYS A 4 5.65 -1.92 -21.01
N ILE A 5 6.49 -0.87 -20.92
CA ILE A 5 7.70 -0.84 -20.10
C ILE A 5 7.83 0.50 -19.38
N LEU A 6 8.61 0.51 -18.28
CA LEU A 6 8.84 1.68 -17.46
C LEU A 6 10.28 1.67 -16.90
N LYS A 7 11.01 2.75 -17.08
CA LYS A 7 12.23 3.06 -16.32
C LYS A 7 11.83 3.97 -15.17
N VAL A 8 12.03 3.54 -13.93
CA VAL A 8 11.50 4.24 -12.76
C VAL A 8 12.36 5.45 -12.38
N HIS A 9 13.69 5.29 -12.44
CA HIS A 9 14.61 6.37 -12.13
C HIS A 9 15.62 6.55 -13.28
N PRO A 10 16.05 7.76 -13.59
CA PRO A 10 17.00 8.00 -14.70
C PRO A 10 18.31 7.21 -14.59
N GLN A 11 18.80 6.96 -13.38
CA GLN A 11 20.03 6.20 -13.11
C GLN A 11 19.86 4.69 -13.16
N ASP A 12 18.61 4.19 -13.29
CA ASP A 12 18.39 2.73 -13.36
C ASP A 12 19.06 2.14 -14.60
N ASN A 13 19.72 0.99 -14.43
CA ASN A 13 20.19 0.17 -15.54
C ASN A 13 19.27 -1.04 -15.78
N VAL A 14 18.04 -0.95 -15.29
CA VAL A 14 16.98 -1.92 -15.51
C VAL A 14 15.69 -1.25 -15.95
N ILE A 15 14.85 -1.96 -16.68
CA ILE A 15 13.52 -1.55 -17.10
C ILE A 15 12.50 -2.54 -16.57
N VAL A 16 11.39 -2.04 -16.05
CA VAL A 16 10.25 -2.85 -15.56
C VAL A 16 9.30 -3.14 -16.70
N ALA A 17 8.95 -4.41 -16.88
CA ALA A 17 7.86 -4.82 -17.77
C ALA A 17 6.49 -4.56 -17.10
N LEU A 18 5.64 -3.75 -17.71
CA LEU A 18 4.28 -3.48 -17.23
C LEU A 18 3.27 -4.53 -17.72
N THR A 19 3.63 -5.26 -18.78
CA THR A 19 2.88 -6.40 -19.33
C THR A 19 3.84 -7.56 -19.55
N ASN A 20 3.32 -8.76 -19.81
CA ASN A 20 4.16 -9.87 -20.26
C ASN A 20 4.79 -9.52 -21.60
N LEU A 21 6.10 -9.72 -21.71
CA LEU A 21 6.88 -9.57 -22.93
C LEU A 21 7.41 -10.93 -23.33
N VAL A 22 7.45 -11.19 -24.65
CA VAL A 22 7.96 -12.45 -25.18
C VAL A 22 9.37 -12.29 -25.74
N ALA A 23 10.16 -13.37 -25.73
CA ALA A 23 11.49 -13.37 -26.33
C ALA A 23 11.45 -12.91 -27.79
N GLY A 24 12.39 -12.05 -28.18
CA GLY A 24 12.43 -11.41 -29.50
C GLY A 24 11.52 -10.20 -29.67
N GLU A 25 10.67 -9.89 -28.69
CA GLU A 25 9.82 -8.71 -28.76
C GLU A 25 10.65 -7.43 -28.66
N THR A 26 10.33 -6.48 -29.54
CA THR A 26 10.95 -5.15 -29.55
C THR A 26 10.07 -4.17 -28.79
N VAL A 27 10.64 -3.47 -27.81
CA VAL A 27 9.97 -2.45 -27.00
C VAL A 27 10.74 -1.14 -27.08
N GLN A 28 10.02 -0.02 -27.01
CA GLN A 28 10.60 1.31 -27.14
C GLN A 28 10.37 2.15 -25.88
N LEU A 29 11.42 2.84 -25.44
CA LEU A 29 11.37 3.79 -24.34
C LEU A 29 12.02 5.13 -24.79
N GLY A 30 11.23 6.14 -25.06
CA GLY A 30 11.71 7.38 -25.65
C GLY A 30 12.32 7.12 -27.04
N THR A 31 13.59 7.45 -27.19
CA THR A 31 14.38 7.21 -28.42
C THR A 31 15.07 5.86 -28.45
N GLU A 32 15.13 5.15 -27.33
CA GLU A 32 15.83 3.86 -27.20
C GLU A 32 14.91 2.69 -27.51
N THR A 33 15.49 1.70 -28.18
CA THR A 33 14.81 0.45 -28.54
C THR A 33 15.55 -0.72 -27.90
N TYR A 34 14.76 -1.65 -27.34
CA TYR A 34 15.27 -2.85 -26.67
C TYR A 34 14.65 -4.11 -27.30
N VAL A 35 15.46 -5.11 -27.55
CA VAL A 35 14.99 -6.45 -27.91
C VAL A 35 15.04 -7.30 -26.66
N VAL A 36 13.92 -7.87 -26.25
CA VAL A 36 13.82 -8.73 -25.09
C VAL A 36 14.38 -10.09 -25.44
N LEU A 37 15.38 -10.59 -24.70
CA LEU A 37 16.07 -11.84 -25.03
C LEU A 37 15.34 -13.09 -24.54
N GLU A 38 14.52 -12.93 -23.49
CA GLU A 38 13.80 -14.02 -22.82
C GLU A 38 12.37 -13.56 -22.51
N ASN A 39 11.49 -14.50 -22.13
CA ASN A 39 10.16 -14.12 -21.65
C ASN A 39 10.25 -13.34 -20.33
N VAL A 40 9.74 -12.12 -20.30
CA VAL A 40 9.73 -11.27 -19.11
C VAL A 40 8.28 -11.09 -18.66
N SER A 41 7.91 -11.67 -17.54
CA SER A 41 6.58 -11.52 -16.97
C SER A 41 6.35 -10.08 -16.48
N ALA A 42 5.10 -9.64 -16.47
CA ALA A 42 4.73 -8.34 -15.89
C ALA A 42 5.31 -8.18 -14.48
N LYS A 43 5.81 -6.98 -14.18
CA LYS A 43 6.51 -6.59 -12.94
C LYS A 43 7.94 -7.13 -12.82
N HIS A 44 8.40 -8.01 -13.72
CA HIS A 44 9.81 -8.40 -13.82
C HIS A 44 10.61 -7.34 -14.59
N LYS A 45 11.91 -7.48 -14.61
CA LYS A 45 12.85 -6.48 -15.12
C LYS A 45 13.82 -7.10 -16.12
N PHE A 46 14.31 -6.30 -17.05
CA PHE A 46 15.38 -6.65 -17.97
C PHE A 46 16.46 -5.56 -17.99
N ALA A 47 17.68 -5.94 -18.36
CA ALA A 47 18.84 -5.05 -18.37
C ALA A 47 18.77 -4.03 -19.52
N THR A 48 19.18 -2.78 -19.27
CA THR A 48 19.32 -1.74 -20.31
C THR A 48 20.65 -1.77 -21.03
N GLN A 49 21.63 -2.47 -20.48
CA GLN A 49 23.00 -2.60 -20.98
C GLN A 49 23.54 -4.00 -20.65
N ASP A 50 24.67 -4.34 -21.25
CA ASP A 50 25.38 -5.55 -20.87
C ASP A 50 25.99 -5.38 -19.47
N LEU A 51 25.87 -6.42 -18.66
CA LEU A 51 26.40 -6.50 -17.30
C LEU A 51 27.33 -7.71 -17.21
N GLN A 52 28.54 -7.48 -16.72
CA GLN A 52 29.49 -8.53 -16.42
C GLN A 52 29.31 -9.05 -14.98
N ILE A 53 29.93 -10.16 -14.64
CA ILE A 53 29.94 -10.68 -13.27
C ILE A 53 30.51 -9.62 -12.33
N GLY A 54 29.77 -9.30 -11.27
CA GLY A 54 30.14 -8.32 -10.26
C GLY A 54 29.61 -6.92 -10.55
N ASP A 55 29.11 -6.63 -11.76
CA ASP A 55 28.55 -5.32 -12.09
C ASP A 55 27.33 -5.02 -11.23
N GLU A 56 27.17 -3.75 -10.90
CA GLU A 56 26.12 -3.25 -10.05
C GLU A 56 24.81 -3.08 -10.82
N VAL A 57 23.74 -3.57 -10.21
CA VAL A 57 22.37 -3.35 -10.69
C VAL A 57 21.71 -2.27 -9.85
N THR A 58 21.33 -1.19 -10.52
CA THR A 58 20.66 -0.03 -9.93
C THR A 58 19.19 -0.03 -10.31
N MET A 59 18.32 0.07 -9.30
CA MET A 59 16.88 0.20 -9.46
C MET A 59 16.33 1.20 -8.45
N TYR A 60 15.42 2.06 -8.88
CA TYR A 60 14.92 3.19 -8.09
C TYR A 60 16.02 4.16 -7.65
N GLY A 61 17.09 4.28 -8.45
CA GLY A 61 18.25 5.12 -8.14
C GLY A 61 19.17 4.57 -7.05
N VAL A 62 18.98 3.31 -6.59
CA VAL A 62 19.80 2.70 -5.55
C VAL A 62 20.36 1.36 -6.00
N LEU A 63 21.49 0.96 -5.42
CA LEU A 63 22.08 -0.36 -5.62
C LEU A 63 21.15 -1.42 -5.03
N VAL A 64 20.74 -2.40 -5.86
CA VAL A 64 19.88 -3.51 -5.42
C VAL A 64 20.56 -4.87 -5.51
N GLY A 65 21.68 -4.97 -6.24
CA GLY A 65 22.40 -6.22 -6.36
C GLY A 65 23.62 -6.13 -7.28
N LYS A 66 24.34 -7.27 -7.37
CA LYS A 66 25.45 -7.47 -8.31
C LYS A 66 25.18 -8.67 -9.18
N ALA A 67 25.50 -8.57 -10.47
CA ALA A 67 25.34 -9.68 -11.41
C ALA A 67 26.22 -10.87 -11.00
N GLN A 68 25.67 -12.07 -10.98
CA GLN A 68 26.37 -13.32 -10.70
C GLN A 68 26.81 -14.05 -11.98
N THR A 69 26.15 -13.75 -13.08
CA THR A 69 26.47 -14.24 -14.43
C THR A 69 26.40 -13.07 -15.40
N PRO A 70 27.03 -13.13 -16.58
CA PRO A 70 26.83 -12.10 -17.59
C PRO A 70 25.34 -11.96 -17.95
N ILE A 71 24.85 -10.75 -18.03
CA ILE A 71 23.49 -10.43 -18.42
C ILE A 71 23.56 -9.46 -19.60
N PHE A 72 23.06 -9.84 -20.75
CA PHE A 72 23.09 -9.00 -21.92
C PHE A 72 21.93 -7.98 -21.90
N ARG A 73 22.09 -6.90 -22.65
CA ARG A 73 21.04 -5.89 -22.85
C ARG A 73 19.76 -6.57 -23.35
N GLY A 74 18.65 -6.35 -22.67
CA GLY A 74 17.36 -7.02 -22.92
C GLY A 74 17.19 -8.37 -22.20
N GLY A 75 18.21 -8.83 -21.49
CA GLY A 75 18.18 -10.08 -20.70
C GLY A 75 17.42 -9.91 -19.40
N LEU A 76 16.69 -10.95 -18.99
CA LEU A 76 15.92 -11.00 -17.76
C LEU A 76 16.83 -10.86 -16.53
N ILE A 77 16.40 -10.01 -15.59
CA ILE A 77 17.02 -9.92 -14.25
C ILE A 77 16.14 -10.65 -13.25
N SER A 78 16.75 -11.61 -12.56
CA SER A 78 16.07 -12.47 -11.60
C SER A 78 17.01 -12.83 -10.43
N THR A 79 16.48 -13.50 -9.43
CA THR A 79 17.26 -14.03 -8.30
C THR A 79 18.25 -15.12 -8.71
N ALA A 80 18.13 -15.69 -9.92
CA ALA A 80 19.05 -16.69 -10.44
C ALA A 80 20.36 -16.08 -10.95
N ASN A 81 20.36 -14.83 -11.40
CA ASN A 81 21.51 -14.15 -11.98
C ASN A 81 21.93 -12.86 -11.25
N LEU A 82 21.24 -12.51 -10.17
CA LEU A 82 21.50 -11.34 -9.35
C LEU A 82 21.65 -11.73 -7.88
N LYS A 83 22.76 -11.33 -7.25
CA LYS A 83 22.95 -11.41 -5.79
C LYS A 83 22.59 -10.06 -5.17
N HIS A 84 21.74 -10.06 -4.15
CA HIS A 84 21.38 -8.85 -3.43
C HIS A 84 22.62 -8.13 -2.90
N ALA A 85 22.69 -6.84 -3.13
CA ALA A 85 23.65 -5.92 -2.52
C ALA A 85 22.97 -4.60 -2.26
N ALA A 86 23.34 -3.94 -1.19
CA ALA A 86 22.88 -2.61 -0.86
C ALA A 86 24.09 -1.69 -0.65
N GLY A 87 23.92 -0.42 -0.95
CA GLY A 87 24.90 0.60 -0.59
C GLY A 87 25.12 0.65 0.92
N THR A 88 26.29 1.09 1.35
CA THR A 88 26.54 1.32 2.77
C THR A 88 25.59 2.42 3.26
N TYR A 89 24.78 2.11 4.27
CA TYR A 89 23.92 3.10 4.89
C TYR A 89 24.78 4.14 5.59
N GLN A 90 24.68 5.40 5.14
CA GLN A 90 25.26 6.53 5.83
C GLN A 90 24.12 7.30 6.49
N LEU A 91 24.24 7.52 7.80
CA LEU A 91 23.38 8.45 8.50
C LEU A 91 23.61 9.84 7.87
N GLY A 92 22.65 10.28 7.07
CA GLY A 92 22.63 11.65 6.57
C GLY A 92 22.42 12.64 7.74
N GLU A 93 22.76 13.89 7.52
CA GLU A 93 22.40 14.94 8.48
C GLU A 93 20.87 14.91 8.71
N GLN A 94 20.50 14.83 9.98
CA GLN A 94 19.09 14.89 10.37
C GLN A 94 18.55 16.29 10.02
N ARG A 95 17.85 16.39 8.90
CA ARG A 95 17.19 17.65 8.53
C ARG A 95 16.00 17.87 9.44
N SER A 96 16.24 18.57 10.55
CA SER A 96 15.19 18.98 11.48
C SER A 96 14.44 20.26 11.05
N ASN A 97 14.71 20.79 9.88
CA ASN A 97 14.03 21.95 9.33
C ASN A 97 12.62 21.54 8.87
N TRP A 98 11.69 21.49 9.81
CA TRP A 98 10.26 21.40 9.52
C TRP A 98 9.70 22.83 9.44
N PRO A 99 9.40 23.35 8.23
CA PRO A 99 8.69 24.62 8.13
C PRO A 99 7.25 24.42 8.59
N ALA A 100 6.85 25.14 9.63
CA ALA A 100 5.48 25.08 10.09
C ALA A 100 4.52 25.49 8.95
N PRO A 101 3.43 24.75 8.72
CA PRO A 101 2.46 25.12 7.70
C PRO A 101 1.84 26.47 8.01
N GLN A 102 1.55 27.23 6.95
CA GLN A 102 0.87 28.51 7.08
C GLN A 102 -0.59 28.28 7.45
N VAL A 103 -0.95 28.49 8.71
CA VAL A 103 -2.31 28.27 9.23
C VAL A 103 -3.13 29.56 9.40
N ASN A 104 -2.64 30.70 8.86
CA ASN A 104 -3.25 32.00 9.09
C ASN A 104 -4.75 32.06 8.79
N GLY A 105 -5.21 31.40 7.73
CA GLY A 105 -6.64 31.33 7.38
C GLY A 105 -7.49 30.47 8.34
N PHE A 106 -6.88 29.77 9.29
CA PHE A 106 -7.57 28.88 10.24
C PHE A 106 -7.47 29.31 11.69
N ARG A 107 -6.59 30.28 12.02
CA ARG A 107 -6.35 30.71 13.41
C ARG A 107 -7.58 31.26 14.10
N GLU A 108 -8.39 32.00 13.35
CA GLU A 108 -9.60 32.66 13.88
C GLU A 108 -10.87 31.81 13.68
N ARG A 109 -10.73 30.61 13.11
CA ARG A 109 -11.88 29.73 12.94
C ARG A 109 -12.24 29.08 14.25
N THR A 110 -13.53 29.11 14.57
CA THR A 110 -14.11 28.46 15.74
C THR A 110 -15.08 27.36 15.33
N PHE A 111 -15.37 26.45 16.24
CA PHE A 111 -16.38 25.41 16.08
C PHE A 111 -17.19 25.26 17.36
N GLN A 112 -18.42 24.74 17.24
CA GLN A 112 -19.24 24.39 18.39
C GLN A 112 -18.76 23.02 18.92
N GLY A 113 -18.27 23.00 20.16
CA GLY A 113 -17.72 21.81 20.78
C GLY A 113 -18.34 21.51 22.14
N TYR A 114 -18.25 20.25 22.57
CA TYR A 114 -18.64 19.82 23.90
C TYR A 114 -17.57 20.20 24.93
N HIS A 115 -17.94 20.96 25.95
CA HIS A 115 -17.09 21.25 27.09
C HIS A 115 -17.09 20.05 28.05
N ARG A 116 -15.92 19.56 28.38
CA ARG A 116 -15.71 18.41 29.29
C ARG A 116 -15.38 18.90 30.69
N ALA A 117 -15.61 18.04 31.67
CA ALA A 117 -15.35 18.35 33.09
C ALA A 117 -13.87 18.68 33.38
N ASP A 118 -12.94 18.18 32.54
CA ASP A 118 -11.50 18.46 32.64
C ASP A 118 -11.08 19.76 31.93
N GLY A 119 -12.03 20.57 31.48
CA GLY A 119 -11.80 21.83 30.79
C GLY A 119 -11.44 21.72 29.30
N LYS A 120 -11.35 20.51 28.75
CA LYS A 120 -11.09 20.30 27.33
C LYS A 120 -12.37 20.43 26.51
N VAL A 121 -12.22 20.80 25.24
CA VAL A 121 -13.32 20.93 24.30
C VAL A 121 -13.08 19.99 23.11
N GLY A 122 -14.14 19.31 22.67
CA GLY A 122 -14.08 18.41 21.53
C GLY A 122 -15.42 18.24 20.82
N THR A 123 -15.41 17.74 19.61
CA THR A 123 -16.62 17.48 18.82
C THR A 123 -17.20 16.09 19.07
N ALA A 124 -16.35 15.12 19.35
CA ALA A 124 -16.72 13.76 19.68
C ALA A 124 -15.55 13.02 20.32
N ASN A 125 -15.81 11.85 20.90
CA ASN A 125 -14.76 10.93 21.34
C ASN A 125 -14.41 9.99 20.19
N TYR A 126 -13.22 10.19 19.62
CA TYR A 126 -12.67 9.31 18.58
C TYR A 126 -11.42 8.62 19.09
N TRP A 127 -11.33 7.35 18.82
CA TRP A 127 -10.07 6.63 18.87
C TRP A 127 -9.52 6.59 17.46
N ILE A 128 -8.29 7.11 17.29
CA ILE A 128 -7.62 7.11 16.01
C ILE A 128 -6.58 6.00 16.03
N VAL A 129 -6.71 5.04 15.13
CA VAL A 129 -5.72 3.99 14.94
C VAL A 129 -5.02 4.24 13.60
N ILE A 130 -3.71 4.50 13.66
CA ILE A 130 -2.90 4.83 12.47
C ILE A 130 -1.88 3.70 12.28
N PRO A 131 -1.95 2.93 11.18
CA PRO A 131 -0.93 1.92 10.89
C PRO A 131 0.37 2.63 10.50
N LEU A 132 1.49 2.13 11.00
CA LEU A 132 2.81 2.67 10.66
C LEU A 132 3.38 2.07 9.37
N VAL A 133 2.83 0.95 8.91
CA VAL A 133 3.22 0.29 7.67
C VAL A 133 1.98 -0.21 6.92
N PHE A 134 2.06 -0.25 5.60
CA PHE A 134 0.94 -0.67 4.74
C PHE A 134 0.46 -2.11 5.02
N CYS A 135 1.38 -3.00 5.41
CA CYS A 135 1.05 -4.41 5.71
C CYS A 135 0.11 -4.57 6.91
N GLU A 136 0.00 -3.56 7.78
CA GLU A 136 -0.86 -3.58 8.96
C GLU A 136 -2.33 -3.24 8.67
N ASN A 137 -2.67 -2.88 7.44
CA ASN A 137 -4.06 -2.53 7.08
C ASN A 137 -5.05 -3.64 7.39
N ARG A 138 -4.65 -4.92 7.21
CA ARG A 138 -5.49 -6.06 7.58
C ARG A 138 -5.79 -6.09 9.09
N ASN A 139 -4.82 -5.73 9.91
CA ASN A 139 -4.98 -5.70 11.36
C ASN A 139 -5.95 -4.59 11.79
N LEU A 140 -6.06 -3.49 11.01
CA LEU A 140 -7.06 -2.46 11.24
C LEU A 140 -8.48 -2.99 11.08
N ASP A 141 -8.73 -3.83 10.08
CA ASP A 141 -10.05 -4.43 9.87
C ASP A 141 -10.42 -5.34 11.04
N VAL A 142 -9.48 -6.17 11.49
CA VAL A 142 -9.68 -7.05 12.67
C VAL A 142 -9.92 -6.23 13.95
N LEU A 143 -9.11 -5.19 14.17
CA LEU A 143 -9.28 -4.30 15.32
C LEU A 143 -10.63 -3.56 15.27
N ARG A 144 -11.03 -3.09 14.09
CA ARG A 144 -12.31 -2.43 13.91
C ARG A 144 -13.47 -3.36 14.24
N GLU A 145 -13.44 -4.60 13.75
CA GLU A 145 -14.44 -5.61 14.04
C GLU A 145 -14.52 -5.86 15.55
N ALA A 146 -13.41 -6.14 16.21
CA ALA A 146 -13.36 -6.37 17.64
C ALA A 146 -13.84 -5.15 18.46
N LEU A 147 -13.40 -3.94 18.12
CA LEU A 147 -13.74 -2.73 18.86
C LEU A 147 -15.21 -2.32 18.64
N VAL A 148 -15.68 -2.39 17.41
CA VAL A 148 -17.03 -1.91 17.05
C VAL A 148 -18.09 -2.97 17.31
N ASP A 149 -17.85 -4.21 16.87
CA ASP A 149 -18.85 -5.26 16.90
C ASP A 149 -18.87 -6.01 18.24
N ASP A 150 -17.69 -6.35 18.79
CA ASP A 150 -17.61 -7.14 20.04
C ASP A 150 -17.66 -6.26 21.27
N LEU A 151 -16.90 -5.15 21.31
CA LEU A 151 -16.81 -4.25 22.45
C LEU A 151 -17.81 -3.09 22.40
N GLY A 152 -18.51 -2.91 21.27
CA GLY A 152 -19.53 -1.89 21.12
C GLY A 152 -19.03 -0.45 21.06
N TYR A 153 -17.72 -0.23 20.75
CA TYR A 153 -17.19 1.09 20.47
C TYR A 153 -17.66 1.56 19.11
N GLY A 154 -18.37 2.65 19.05
CA GLY A 154 -18.86 3.24 17.80
C GLY A 154 -20.35 3.50 17.83
N ARG A 155 -20.88 3.99 16.72
CA ARG A 155 -22.33 4.18 16.57
C ARG A 155 -22.99 2.83 16.42
N LYS A 156 -23.91 2.51 17.33
CA LYS A 156 -24.77 1.33 17.18
C LYS A 156 -25.58 1.49 15.90
N HIS A 157 -25.43 0.57 14.98
CA HIS A 157 -26.29 0.46 13.81
C HIS A 157 -27.58 -0.24 14.26
N SER A 158 -28.68 0.51 14.40
CA SER A 158 -29.97 -0.05 14.82
C SER A 158 -30.38 -1.27 13.97
N TYR A 159 -30.19 -1.18 12.66
CA TYR A 159 -30.49 -2.28 11.75
C TYR A 159 -29.62 -3.53 11.97
N GLN A 160 -28.36 -3.39 12.39
CA GLN A 160 -27.54 -4.57 12.72
C GLN A 160 -28.04 -5.27 13.99
N ARG A 161 -28.48 -4.50 15.00
CA ARG A 161 -29.07 -5.05 16.22
C ARG A 161 -30.36 -5.78 15.87
N GLN A 162 -31.27 -5.13 15.18
CA GLN A 162 -32.54 -5.70 14.73
C GLN A 162 -32.34 -6.97 13.91
N THR A 163 -31.39 -6.97 12.97
CA THR A 163 -31.06 -8.15 12.16
C THR A 163 -30.54 -9.31 13.03
N ARG A 164 -29.64 -9.03 13.99
CA ARG A 164 -29.13 -10.06 14.91
C ARG A 164 -30.25 -10.66 15.75
N GLU A 165 -31.18 -9.84 16.20
CA GLU A 165 -32.32 -10.27 16.99
C GLU A 165 -33.28 -11.12 16.17
N LEU A 166 -33.63 -10.69 14.96
CA LEU A 166 -34.40 -11.51 14.00
C LEU A 166 -33.76 -12.88 13.74
N VAL A 167 -32.46 -12.92 13.49
CA VAL A 167 -31.70 -14.15 13.27
C VAL A 167 -31.73 -15.05 14.53
N SER A 168 -31.63 -14.43 15.71
CA SER A 168 -31.72 -15.15 16.99
C SER A 168 -33.11 -15.83 17.19
N LEU A 169 -34.17 -15.07 16.92
CA LEU A 169 -35.54 -15.58 16.99
C LEU A 169 -35.79 -16.74 16.00
N LEU A 170 -35.31 -16.57 14.77
CA LEU A 170 -35.38 -17.60 13.74
C LEU A 170 -34.63 -18.90 14.16
N ARG A 171 -33.40 -18.75 14.69
CA ARG A 171 -32.60 -19.87 15.19
C ARG A 171 -33.21 -20.55 16.41
N ALA A 172 -33.96 -19.80 17.21
CA ALA A 172 -34.73 -20.34 18.35
C ALA A 172 -36.02 -21.07 17.92
N GLY A 173 -36.29 -21.16 16.60
CA GLY A 173 -37.47 -21.87 16.07
C GLY A 173 -38.79 -21.13 16.31
N LYS A 174 -38.76 -19.81 16.50
CA LYS A 174 -39.98 -19.00 16.63
C LYS A 174 -40.75 -18.97 15.32
N SER A 175 -42.09 -18.93 15.42
CA SER A 175 -42.98 -18.83 14.26
C SER A 175 -42.80 -17.49 13.55
N VAL A 176 -43.19 -17.41 12.28
CA VAL A 176 -43.16 -16.14 11.51
C VAL A 176 -44.06 -15.09 12.19
N GLU A 177 -45.21 -15.51 12.73
CA GLU A 177 -46.14 -14.67 13.45
C GLU A 177 -45.47 -14.07 14.72
N ASP A 178 -44.76 -14.89 15.50
CA ASP A 178 -44.04 -14.42 16.69
C ASP A 178 -42.93 -13.45 16.34
N ILE A 179 -42.21 -13.69 15.21
CA ILE A 179 -41.13 -12.84 14.76
C ILE A 179 -41.68 -11.48 14.29
N LEU A 180 -42.83 -11.46 13.60
CA LEU A 180 -43.45 -10.22 13.14
C LEU A 180 -44.03 -9.38 14.27
N GLN A 181 -44.30 -9.97 15.43
CA GLN A 181 -44.80 -9.28 16.63
C GLN A 181 -43.70 -8.93 17.63
N ALA A 182 -42.43 -9.32 17.35
CA ALA A 182 -41.32 -9.03 18.24
C ALA A 182 -40.99 -7.51 18.19
N ASP A 183 -40.81 -6.93 19.36
CA ASP A 183 -40.30 -5.58 19.52
C ASP A 183 -38.79 -5.60 19.24
N LEU A 184 -38.38 -4.93 18.18
CA LEU A 184 -36.99 -4.88 17.70
C LEU A 184 -36.31 -3.53 17.98
N ASP A 185 -36.82 -2.73 18.91
CA ASP A 185 -36.27 -1.42 19.27
C ASP A 185 -34.93 -1.47 20.04
#